data_2399e2452bd565fe4301eec89afdac01
#
_entry.id   2399e2452bd565fe4301eec89afdac01
#
_cell.length_a   1.000
_cell.length_b   1.000
_cell.length_c   1.000
_cell.angle_alpha   90.00
_cell.angle_beta   90.00
_cell.angle_gamma   90.00
#
_symmetry.space_group_name_H-M   'P 1'
#
loop_
_entity.id
_entity.type
_entity.pdbx_description
1 polymer ?
#
loop_
_entity_poly.entity_id
_entity_poly.type
_entity_poly.pdbx_seq_one_letter_code
_entity_poly.pdbx_strand_id
1 'polypeptide(L)'
;MKISVLLVLIGAAMGSVFTYFAIKSSGPVVYAQPEVAAERRPLKVTLYRYELKPDKLDRFDDWVQFEHTHQAETVETLEREKMYFEAIFRDRENQKDVIYWLAINGEGGSSVDSSPLEIDKQYEVFMHETLKKNSSRALSTEYFLIPEFVMRAIDEHQAAAH
;
A
#
# COMPACT_ATOMS: atom_id res chain seq x y z
N MET A 1 4.34 28.52 45.00
CA MET A 1 5.50 28.45 44.10
C MET A 1 6.13 27.05 44.30
N LYS A 2 5.76 26.10 43.42
CA LYS A 2 6.33 24.73 43.46
C LYS A 2 7.32 24.62 42.30
N ILE A 3 8.59 24.42 42.70
CA ILE A 3 9.69 24.20 41.77
C ILE A 3 9.73 22.69 41.52
N SER A 4 9.42 22.27 40.31
CA SER A 4 9.62 20.88 39.90
C SER A 4 11.07 20.71 39.44
N VAL A 5 11.80 19.89 40.18
CA VAL A 5 13.16 19.49 39.80
C VAL A 5 13.09 18.43 38.71
N LEU A 6 13.65 18.75 37.57
CA LEU A 6 13.81 17.82 36.46
C LEU A 6 15.08 17.01 36.63
N LEU A 7 14.96 15.71 36.75
CA LEU A 7 16.09 14.79 36.84
C LEU A 7 16.68 14.58 35.42
N VAL A 8 17.92 15.01 35.22
CA VAL A 8 18.67 14.77 34.00
C VAL A 8 19.44 13.46 34.16
N LEU A 9 19.06 12.44 33.45
CA LEU A 9 19.84 11.22 33.28
C LEU A 9 20.82 11.41 32.11
N ILE A 10 22.11 11.53 32.43
CA ILE A 10 23.18 11.56 31.47
C ILE A 10 23.59 10.12 31.20
N GLY A 11 23.15 9.57 30.05
CA GLY A 11 23.66 8.31 29.53
C GLY A 11 24.86 8.58 28.64
N ALA A 12 26.05 8.24 29.12
CA ALA A 12 27.26 8.29 28.32
C ALA A 12 27.40 7.02 27.50
N ALA A 13 27.07 7.09 26.21
CA ALA A 13 27.68 6.31 25.12
C ALA A 13 27.06 6.70 23.79
N MET A 14 27.93 7.16 22.88
CA MET A 14 27.68 7.49 21.47
C MET A 14 26.85 8.76 21.19
N GLY A 15 27.51 9.88 21.21
CA GLY A 15 27.51 10.93 20.16
C GLY A 15 26.20 11.59 19.74
N SER A 16 25.16 11.66 20.56
CA SER A 16 23.99 12.47 20.25
C SER A 16 23.63 13.36 21.42
N VAL A 17 24.00 14.64 21.30
CA VAL A 17 23.58 15.67 22.25
C VAL A 17 22.14 16.08 21.90
N PHE A 18 21.16 15.59 22.67
CA PHE A 18 19.81 16.14 22.63
C PHE A 18 19.74 17.35 23.54
N THR A 19 19.67 18.54 22.95
CA THR A 19 19.41 19.77 23.70
C THR A 19 17.90 19.93 23.89
N TYR A 20 17.38 19.67 25.07
CA TYR A 20 16.00 19.97 25.40
C TYR A 20 15.84 21.45 25.72
N PHE A 21 15.07 22.16 24.90
CA PHE A 21 14.59 23.49 25.26
C PHE A 21 13.37 23.37 26.18
N ALA A 22 13.48 23.90 27.40
CA ALA A 22 12.32 24.04 28.26
C ALA A 22 11.45 25.19 27.73
N ILE A 23 10.34 24.85 27.08
CA ILE A 23 9.32 25.84 26.71
C ILE A 23 8.52 26.16 27.95
N LYS A 24 8.62 27.41 28.41
CA LYS A 24 7.78 27.97 29.47
C LYS A 24 6.38 28.17 28.92
N SER A 25 5.51 27.17 29.08
CA SER A 25 4.11 27.28 28.72
C SER A 25 3.36 28.08 29.75
N SER A 26 3.00 29.30 29.45
CA SER A 26 2.10 30.13 30.21
C SER A 26 0.74 30.21 29.50
N GLY A 27 -0.11 29.22 29.78
CA GLY A 27 -1.50 29.20 29.31
C GLY A 27 -2.02 27.77 29.11
N PRO A 28 -3.34 27.54 29.18
CA PRO A 28 -3.91 26.26 28.77
C PRO A 28 -3.64 26.06 27.28
N VAL A 29 -2.94 24.99 26.93
CA VAL A 29 -2.82 24.55 25.54
C VAL A 29 -4.19 24.10 25.12
N VAL A 30 -4.89 24.96 24.38
CA VAL A 30 -6.11 24.57 23.69
C VAL A 30 -5.65 23.71 22.52
N TYR A 31 -5.72 22.40 22.68
CA TYR A 31 -5.63 21.50 21.54
C TYR A 31 -6.83 21.82 20.67
N ALA A 32 -6.61 22.43 19.51
CA ALA A 32 -7.63 22.46 18.48
C ALA A 32 -8.08 21.00 18.31
N GLN A 33 -9.35 20.72 18.59
CA GLN A 33 -9.94 19.44 18.25
C GLN A 33 -9.67 19.29 16.75
N PRO A 34 -9.10 18.15 16.28
CA PRO A 34 -9.00 17.95 14.85
C PRO A 34 -10.40 18.13 14.31
N GLU A 35 -10.54 19.04 13.38
CA GLU A 35 -11.75 19.21 12.58
C GLU A 35 -12.20 17.81 12.21
N VAL A 36 -13.45 17.45 12.57
CA VAL A 36 -13.96 16.08 12.38
C VAL A 36 -13.72 15.79 10.91
N ALA A 37 -12.68 15.01 10.61
CA ALA A 37 -12.35 14.66 9.26
C ALA A 37 -13.60 14.03 8.68
N ALA A 38 -14.12 14.57 7.59
CA ALA A 38 -15.22 13.99 6.87
C ALA A 38 -14.97 12.47 6.81
N GLU A 39 -15.98 11.68 7.15
CA GLU A 39 -15.87 10.23 7.30
C GLU A 39 -15.15 9.67 6.08
N ARG A 40 -13.87 9.37 6.24
CA ARG A 40 -13.01 8.94 5.14
C ARG A 40 -13.43 7.55 4.74
N ARG A 41 -13.57 7.35 3.44
CA ARG A 41 -13.84 6.02 2.91
C ARG A 41 -12.66 5.10 3.22
N PRO A 42 -12.93 3.91 3.77
CA PRO A 42 -11.85 3.01 4.16
C PRO A 42 -11.07 2.53 2.94
N LEU A 43 -9.75 2.47 3.08
CA LEU A 43 -8.88 1.80 2.11
C LEU A 43 -8.61 0.37 2.57
N LYS A 44 -8.65 -0.56 1.64
CA LYS A 44 -8.29 -1.95 1.86
C LYS A 44 -6.88 -2.18 1.33
N VAL A 45 -5.94 -2.45 2.24
CA VAL A 45 -4.57 -2.86 1.90
C VAL A 45 -4.50 -4.37 1.96
N THR A 46 -4.08 -5.00 0.88
CA THR A 46 -3.95 -6.45 0.79
C THR A 46 -2.59 -6.81 0.23
N LEU A 47 -1.92 -7.75 0.88
CA LEU A 47 -0.70 -8.36 0.38
C LEU A 47 -0.97 -9.86 0.16
N TYR A 48 -0.94 -10.27 -1.09
CA TYR A 48 -1.03 -11.69 -1.45
C TYR A 48 0.35 -12.27 -1.67
N ARG A 49 0.51 -13.53 -1.28
CA ARG A 49 1.63 -14.38 -1.65
C ARG A 49 1.12 -15.47 -2.58
N TYR A 50 1.82 -15.66 -3.71
CA TYR A 50 1.57 -16.76 -4.65
C TYR A 50 2.87 -17.52 -4.92
N GLU A 51 2.76 -18.80 -5.27
CA GLU A 51 3.87 -19.57 -5.83
C GLU A 51 3.73 -19.60 -7.36
N LEU A 52 4.84 -19.38 -8.06
CA LEU A 52 4.91 -19.58 -9.49
C LEU A 52 5.03 -21.06 -9.83
N LYS A 53 4.53 -21.45 -10.99
CA LYS A 53 4.78 -22.78 -11.56
C LYS A 53 6.23 -22.85 -12.04
N PRO A 54 7.03 -23.85 -11.64
CA PRO A 54 8.45 -23.90 -11.97
C PRO A 54 8.75 -23.94 -13.47
N ASP A 55 7.84 -24.51 -14.26
CA ASP A 55 7.92 -24.63 -15.72
C ASP A 55 7.37 -23.40 -16.46
N LYS A 56 6.99 -22.36 -15.75
CA LYS A 56 6.35 -21.15 -16.29
C LYS A 56 7.06 -19.84 -15.91
N LEU A 57 8.32 -19.92 -15.52
CA LEU A 57 9.06 -18.74 -15.07
C LEU A 57 9.30 -17.75 -16.22
N ASP A 58 9.64 -18.26 -17.41
CA ASP A 58 9.79 -17.43 -18.60
C ASP A 58 8.45 -16.77 -19.00
N ARG A 59 7.35 -17.53 -18.82
CA ARG A 59 6.00 -17.00 -19.09
C ARG A 59 5.61 -15.90 -18.12
N PHE A 60 6.06 -15.96 -16.88
CA PHE A 60 5.91 -14.88 -15.91
C PHE A 60 6.74 -13.65 -16.31
N ASP A 61 7.95 -13.85 -16.84
CA ASP A 61 8.77 -12.76 -17.36
C ASP A 61 8.09 -12.10 -18.59
N ASP A 62 7.42 -12.89 -19.47
CA ASP A 62 6.57 -12.36 -20.55
C ASP A 62 5.43 -11.51 -20.01
N TRP A 63 4.77 -11.95 -18.92
CA TRP A 63 3.71 -11.18 -18.28
C TRP A 63 4.24 -9.83 -17.79
N VAL A 64 5.34 -9.81 -17.05
CA VAL A 64 5.96 -8.56 -16.58
C VAL A 64 6.29 -7.62 -17.75
N GLN A 65 6.82 -8.17 -18.85
CA GLN A 65 7.12 -7.38 -20.05
C GLN A 65 5.84 -6.86 -20.72
N PHE A 66 4.78 -7.65 -20.74
CA PHE A 66 3.47 -7.25 -21.26
C PHE A 66 2.92 -6.04 -20.48
N GLU A 67 2.93 -6.09 -19.14
CA GLU A 67 2.50 -4.99 -18.27
C GLU A 67 3.30 -3.70 -18.53
N HIS A 68 4.62 -3.81 -18.66
CA HIS A 68 5.47 -2.66 -19.00
C HIS A 68 5.13 -2.06 -20.36
N THR A 69 4.78 -2.89 -21.33
CA THR A 69 4.47 -2.45 -22.70
C THR A 69 3.10 -1.80 -22.79
N HIS A 70 2.15 -2.24 -21.97
CA HIS A 70 0.76 -1.78 -21.97
C HIS A 70 0.42 -0.94 -20.71
N GLN A 71 1.43 -0.35 -20.08
CA GLN A 71 1.28 0.35 -18.79
C GLN A 71 0.14 1.39 -18.77
N ALA A 72 -0.09 2.11 -19.87
CA ALA A 72 -1.16 3.09 -19.94
C ALA A 72 -2.56 2.44 -19.85
N GLU A 73 -2.74 1.31 -20.53
CA GLU A 73 -3.98 0.53 -20.52
C GLU A 73 -4.19 -0.12 -19.15
N THR A 74 -3.13 -0.69 -18.56
CA THR A 74 -3.17 -1.26 -17.21
C THR A 74 -3.56 -0.21 -16.16
N VAL A 75 -2.99 1.01 -16.23
CA VAL A 75 -3.36 2.09 -15.32
C VAL A 75 -4.84 2.47 -15.45
N GLU A 76 -5.40 2.45 -16.68
CA GLU A 76 -6.83 2.70 -16.89
C GLU A 76 -7.71 1.64 -16.21
N THR A 77 -7.30 0.37 -16.17
CA THR A 77 -8.05 -0.68 -15.47
C THR A 77 -8.06 -0.47 -13.96
N LEU A 78 -6.95 0.00 -13.37
CA LEU A 78 -6.87 0.31 -11.94
C LEU A 78 -7.90 1.36 -11.50
N GLU A 79 -8.20 2.35 -12.35
CA GLU A 79 -9.23 3.37 -12.06
C GLU A 79 -10.62 2.74 -11.92
N ARG A 80 -10.96 1.79 -12.80
CA ARG A 80 -12.24 1.06 -12.75
C ARG A 80 -12.35 0.17 -11.51
N GLU A 81 -11.26 -0.45 -11.12
CA GLU A 81 -11.15 -1.31 -9.96
C GLU A 81 -11.06 -0.53 -8.65
N LYS A 82 -10.99 0.81 -8.72
CA LYS A 82 -10.69 1.67 -7.57
C LYS A 82 -9.41 1.21 -6.86
N MET A 83 -8.44 0.75 -7.61
CA MET A 83 -7.13 0.35 -7.13
C MET A 83 -6.18 1.55 -7.24
N TYR A 84 -5.76 2.08 -6.10
CA TYR A 84 -4.89 3.28 -6.03
C TYR A 84 -3.41 2.95 -6.04
N PHE A 85 -3.08 1.71 -5.83
CA PHE A 85 -1.72 1.23 -5.87
C PHE A 85 -1.68 -0.27 -6.14
N GLU A 86 -0.78 -0.66 -7.02
CA GLU A 86 -0.45 -2.06 -7.29
C GLU A 86 1.05 -2.22 -7.42
N ALA A 87 1.60 -3.29 -6.85
CA ALA A 87 2.98 -3.69 -7.06
C ALA A 87 3.15 -5.20 -6.90
N ILE A 88 3.92 -5.79 -7.80
CA ILE A 88 4.29 -7.21 -7.74
C ILE A 88 5.80 -7.30 -7.49
N PHE A 89 6.16 -8.05 -6.45
CA PHE A 89 7.54 -8.35 -6.08
C PHE A 89 7.79 -9.84 -6.29
N ARG A 90 8.95 -10.21 -6.84
CA ARG A 90 9.36 -11.60 -6.97
C ARG A 90 10.48 -11.91 -6.00
N ASP A 91 10.26 -12.94 -5.19
CA ASP A 91 11.26 -13.54 -4.31
C ASP A 91 11.79 -14.83 -4.96
N ARG A 92 13.11 -14.88 -5.18
CA ARG A 92 13.80 -16.01 -5.80
C ARG A 92 14.62 -16.84 -4.80
N GLU A 93 14.40 -16.59 -3.50
CA GLU A 93 15.12 -17.31 -2.46
C GLU A 93 14.60 -18.76 -2.28
N ASN A 94 15.47 -19.63 -1.81
CA ASN A 94 15.14 -21.00 -1.42
C ASN A 94 14.57 -21.90 -2.53
N GLN A 95 14.98 -21.69 -3.78
CA GLN A 95 14.56 -22.51 -4.94
C GLN A 95 13.03 -22.49 -5.20
N LYS A 96 12.32 -21.55 -4.61
CA LYS A 96 10.90 -21.34 -4.85
C LYS A 96 10.72 -19.92 -5.38
N ASP A 97 10.22 -19.83 -6.59
CA ASP A 97 9.79 -18.57 -7.13
C ASP A 97 8.43 -18.21 -6.51
N VAL A 98 8.44 -17.18 -5.71
CA VAL A 98 7.27 -16.63 -5.01
C VAL A 98 7.08 -15.20 -5.45
N ILE A 99 5.85 -14.80 -5.67
CA ILE A 99 5.49 -13.40 -5.82
C ILE A 99 4.69 -12.91 -4.63
N TYR A 100 4.91 -11.65 -4.29
CA TYR A 100 4.10 -10.88 -3.37
C TYR A 100 3.43 -9.77 -4.15
N TRP A 101 2.13 -9.71 -4.05
CA TRP A 101 1.29 -8.76 -4.75
C TRP A 101 0.61 -7.84 -3.76
N LEU A 102 1.02 -6.58 -3.73
CA LEU A 102 0.45 -5.53 -2.89
C LEU A 102 -0.59 -4.74 -3.68
N ALA A 103 -1.78 -4.62 -3.12
CA ALA A 103 -2.86 -3.80 -3.65
C ALA A 103 -3.43 -2.88 -2.56
N ILE A 104 -3.76 -1.64 -2.96
CA ILE A 104 -4.50 -0.68 -2.12
C ILE A 104 -5.76 -0.28 -2.88
N ASN A 105 -6.90 -0.72 -2.39
CA ASN A 105 -8.19 -0.51 -3.02
C ASN A 105 -9.09 0.41 -2.21
N GLY A 106 -9.90 1.21 -2.89
CA GLY A 106 -11.05 1.89 -2.36
C GLY A 106 -12.31 1.04 -2.44
N GLU A 107 -13.44 1.63 -2.09
CA GLU A 107 -14.75 0.98 -2.18
C GLU A 107 -15.39 1.14 -3.57
N GLY A 108 -16.19 0.17 -3.97
CA GLY A 108 -17.06 0.23 -5.15
C GLY A 108 -16.32 0.04 -6.48
N GLY A 109 -15.13 -0.54 -6.48
CA GLY A 109 -14.43 -0.92 -7.70
C GLY A 109 -15.07 -2.13 -8.38
N SER A 110 -14.86 -2.24 -9.70
CA SER A 110 -15.25 -3.39 -10.52
C SER A 110 -14.23 -4.51 -10.37
N SER A 111 -14.67 -5.76 -10.47
CA SER A 111 -13.74 -6.89 -10.54
C SER A 111 -13.12 -7.01 -11.93
N VAL A 112 -11.86 -7.43 -11.99
CA VAL A 112 -11.17 -7.78 -13.25
C VAL A 112 -11.93 -8.88 -14.00
N ASP A 113 -12.44 -9.90 -13.31
CA ASP A 113 -13.20 -11.02 -13.89
C ASP A 113 -14.44 -10.57 -14.69
N SER A 114 -14.98 -9.40 -14.38
CA SER A 114 -16.15 -8.83 -15.07
C SER A 114 -15.79 -7.78 -16.12
N SER A 115 -14.51 -7.58 -16.39
CA SER A 115 -14.03 -6.56 -17.31
C SER A 115 -14.29 -6.93 -18.77
N PRO A 116 -14.77 -5.99 -19.59
CA PRO A 116 -14.86 -6.18 -21.03
C PRO A 116 -13.53 -5.92 -21.74
N LEU A 117 -12.52 -5.38 -21.05
CA LEU A 117 -11.27 -4.93 -21.63
C LEU A 117 -10.38 -6.13 -22.01
N GLU A 118 -9.72 -6.05 -23.15
CA GLU A 118 -8.87 -7.12 -23.62
C GLU A 118 -7.60 -7.26 -22.78
N ILE A 119 -7.10 -6.17 -22.23
CA ILE A 119 -5.95 -6.15 -21.32
C ILE A 119 -6.21 -7.00 -20.06
N ASP A 120 -7.40 -6.89 -19.48
CA ASP A 120 -7.79 -7.63 -18.29
C ASP A 120 -7.93 -9.13 -18.58
N LYS A 121 -8.49 -9.48 -19.74
CA LYS A 121 -8.58 -10.89 -20.18
C LYS A 121 -7.18 -11.50 -20.35
N GLN A 122 -6.27 -10.74 -20.96
CA GLN A 122 -4.89 -11.20 -21.13
C GLN A 122 -4.17 -11.35 -19.80
N TYR A 123 -4.43 -10.46 -18.87
CA TYR A 123 -3.95 -10.53 -17.49
C TYR A 123 -4.43 -11.83 -16.80
N GLU A 124 -5.71 -12.17 -16.88
CA GLU A 124 -6.26 -13.42 -16.35
C GLU A 124 -5.59 -14.66 -16.97
N VAL A 125 -5.33 -14.63 -18.27
CA VAL A 125 -4.59 -15.71 -18.93
C VAL A 125 -3.21 -15.88 -18.32
N PHE A 126 -2.45 -14.80 -18.13
CA PHE A 126 -1.14 -14.85 -17.50
C PHE A 126 -1.19 -15.39 -16.06
N MET A 127 -2.12 -14.88 -15.25
CA MET A 127 -2.33 -15.38 -13.89
C MET A 127 -2.59 -16.89 -13.89
N HIS A 128 -3.50 -17.34 -14.72
CA HIS A 128 -3.87 -18.75 -14.81
C HIS A 128 -2.71 -19.64 -15.29
N GLU A 129 -1.91 -19.15 -16.25
CA GLU A 129 -0.78 -19.90 -16.80
C GLU A 129 0.41 -19.96 -15.85
N THR A 130 0.70 -18.90 -15.09
CA THR A 130 1.93 -18.74 -14.33
C THR A 130 1.79 -19.09 -12.85
N LEU A 131 0.64 -18.79 -12.23
CA LEU A 131 0.44 -19.01 -10.81
C LEU A 131 0.04 -20.48 -10.51
N LYS A 132 0.63 -21.01 -9.46
CA LYS A 132 0.29 -22.36 -8.98
C LYS A 132 -1.11 -22.34 -8.35
N LYS A 133 -1.95 -23.24 -8.79
CA LYS A 133 -3.32 -23.38 -8.28
C LYS A 133 -3.33 -23.58 -6.76
N ASN A 134 -4.23 -22.89 -6.06
CA ASN A 134 -4.41 -22.95 -4.61
C ASN A 134 -3.16 -22.54 -3.79
N SER A 135 -2.24 -21.77 -4.37
CA SER A 135 -1.09 -21.21 -3.65
C SER A 135 -1.33 -19.81 -3.08
N SER A 136 -2.46 -19.21 -3.42
CA SER A 136 -2.84 -17.88 -2.94
C SER A 136 -2.98 -17.85 -1.43
N ARG A 137 -2.32 -16.89 -0.80
CA ARG A 137 -2.42 -16.60 0.63
C ARG A 137 -2.43 -15.10 0.85
N ALA A 138 -3.52 -14.58 1.39
CA ALA A 138 -3.56 -13.22 1.89
C ALA A 138 -2.78 -13.14 3.22
N LEU A 139 -1.93 -12.13 3.36
CA LEU A 139 -1.22 -11.82 4.60
C LEU A 139 -2.04 -10.80 5.39
N SER A 140 -1.96 -10.89 6.72
CA SER A 140 -2.58 -9.91 7.60
C SER A 140 -1.83 -8.59 7.52
N THR A 141 -2.56 -7.51 7.33
CA THR A 141 -2.00 -6.16 7.45
C THR A 141 -1.94 -5.80 8.93
N GLU A 142 -0.74 -5.69 9.49
CA GLU A 142 -0.55 -5.30 10.90
C GLU A 142 -0.78 -3.79 11.08
N TYR A 143 -0.24 -2.99 10.18
CA TYR A 143 -0.53 -1.55 10.06
C TYR A 143 -0.08 -1.04 8.70
N PHE A 144 -0.65 0.08 8.25
CA PHE A 144 -0.11 0.85 7.14
C PHE A 144 -0.27 2.35 7.41
N LEU A 145 0.59 3.14 6.81
CA LEU A 145 0.55 4.59 6.92
C LEU A 145 0.57 5.21 5.53
N ILE A 146 -0.33 6.16 5.33
CA ILE A 146 -0.38 6.98 4.11
C ILE A 146 -0.28 8.45 4.53
N PRO A 147 0.63 9.22 3.94
CA PRO A 147 0.73 10.65 4.19
C PRO A 147 -0.58 11.39 3.82
N GLU A 148 -0.89 12.44 4.57
CA GLU A 148 -2.13 13.20 4.41
C GLU A 148 -2.34 13.74 2.98
N PHE A 149 -1.27 14.18 2.31
CA PHE A 149 -1.37 14.69 0.94
C PHE A 149 -1.79 13.60 -0.07
N VAL A 150 -1.38 12.34 0.14
CA VAL A 150 -1.80 11.19 -0.69
C VAL A 150 -3.26 10.85 -0.42
N MET A 151 -3.64 10.79 0.88
CA MET A 151 -5.05 10.55 1.25
C MET A 151 -5.97 11.60 0.65
N ARG A 152 -5.58 12.88 0.68
CA ARG A 152 -6.37 13.97 0.09
C ARG A 152 -6.56 13.77 -1.41
N ALA A 153 -5.50 13.40 -2.13
CA ALA A 153 -5.59 13.14 -3.56
C ALA A 153 -6.56 11.98 -3.87
N ILE A 154 -6.54 10.92 -3.06
CA ILE A 154 -7.47 9.80 -3.17
C ILE A 154 -8.92 10.26 -2.89
N ASP A 155 -9.15 11.01 -1.82
CA ASP A 155 -10.48 11.52 -1.44
C ASP A 155 -11.04 12.43 -2.54
N GLU A 156 -10.23 13.35 -3.10
CA GLU A 156 -10.59 14.23 -4.20
C GLU A 156 -10.97 13.43 -5.47
N HIS A 157 -10.18 12.40 -5.79
CA HIS A 157 -10.46 11.52 -6.93
C HIS A 157 -11.77 10.74 -6.74
N GLN A 158 -12.01 10.20 -5.54
CA GLN A 158 -13.25 9.50 -5.22
C GLN A 158 -14.48 10.40 -5.28
N ALA A 159 -14.34 11.68 -4.87
CA ALA A 159 -15.43 12.63 -4.92
C ALA A 159 -15.79 13.06 -6.36
N ALA A 160 -14.79 13.12 -7.25
CA ALA A 160 -15.00 13.49 -8.65
C ALA A 160 -15.66 12.39 -9.49
N ALA A 161 -15.65 11.14 -9.02
CA ALA A 161 -16.21 9.99 -9.70
C ALA A 161 -17.72 9.76 -9.45
N HIS A 162 -18.39 10.68 -8.74
CA HIS A 162 -19.81 10.70 -8.42
C HIS A 162 -20.51 11.93 -8.99
#